data_507498df1e0715a3b8ccc4565f651fce
#
_entry.id   507498df1e0715a3b8ccc4565f651fce
#
_cell.length_a   1.000
_cell.length_b   1.000
_cell.length_c   1.000
_cell.angle_alpha   90.00
_cell.angle_beta   90.00
_cell.angle_gamma   90.00
#
_symmetry.space_group_name_H-M   'P 1'
#
loop_
_entity.id
_entity.type
_entity.pdbx_description
1 polymer ?
#
loop_
_entity_poly.entity_id
_entity_poly.type
_entity_poly.pdbx_seq_one_letter_code
_entity_poly.pdbx_strand_id
1 'polypeptide(L)'
;YIGYSFVLFDKFLQNPGVASKYFGSETFVALYSSFGRNFGFTNLVSSGNHEFRSWGSIDLGNVYTVFRLWYHDFGFGGTALFSLLTGLFYSNLYEHARMLHGGSPLSISMISYTYLSSGIFSMPLVGKLTSSLFTPTTWFLAISSLFLSEWIKRYQKRQPPMN
;
A
#
# COMPACT_ATOMS: atom_id res chain seq x y z
N TYR A 1 -5.77 20.46 3.61
CA TYR A 1 -4.93 19.48 2.86
C TYR A 1 -5.70 18.19 2.50
N ILE A 2 -6.44 17.59 3.42
CA ILE A 2 -7.14 16.30 3.18
C ILE A 2 -8.12 16.39 2.02
N GLY A 3 -8.88 17.49 1.91
CA GLY A 3 -9.84 17.67 0.82
C GLY A 3 -9.22 17.87 -0.55
N TYR A 4 -7.99 18.32 -0.64
CA TYR A 4 -7.35 18.63 -1.93
C TYR A 4 -7.07 17.38 -2.77
N SER A 5 -6.80 16.24 -2.18
CA SER A 5 -6.57 14.99 -2.90
C SER A 5 -7.81 14.50 -3.66
N PHE A 6 -9.01 14.74 -3.10
CA PHE A 6 -10.26 14.43 -3.79
C PHE A 6 -10.56 15.44 -4.92
N VAL A 7 -10.30 16.73 -4.68
CA VAL A 7 -10.42 17.76 -5.72
C VAL A 7 -9.45 17.50 -6.88
N LEU A 8 -8.21 17.09 -6.55
CA LEU A 8 -7.23 16.69 -7.55
C LEU A 8 -7.70 15.49 -8.37
N PHE A 9 -8.32 14.50 -7.72
CA PHE A 9 -8.87 13.35 -8.41
C PHE A 9 -10.02 13.73 -9.34
N ASP A 10 -10.94 14.59 -8.89
CA ASP A 10 -12.02 15.13 -9.74
C ASP A 10 -11.45 15.87 -10.96
N LYS A 11 -10.47 16.76 -10.76
CA LYS A 11 -9.77 17.44 -11.86
C LYS A 11 -9.04 16.49 -12.80
N PHE A 12 -8.49 15.40 -12.26
CA PHE A 12 -7.89 14.36 -13.07
C PHE A 12 -8.94 13.63 -13.93
N LEU A 13 -10.13 13.33 -13.39
CA LEU A 13 -11.22 12.71 -14.16
C LEU A 13 -11.70 13.61 -15.31
N GLN A 14 -11.72 14.93 -15.11
CA GLN A 14 -12.09 15.91 -16.15
C GLN A 14 -11.04 15.99 -17.27
N ASN A 15 -9.76 15.80 -16.93
CA ASN A 15 -8.65 15.82 -17.89
C ASN A 15 -7.57 14.81 -17.46
N PRO A 16 -7.69 13.54 -17.85
CA PRO A 16 -6.83 12.47 -17.35
C PRO A 16 -5.36 12.51 -17.82
N GLY A 17 -4.99 13.49 -18.65
CA GLY A 17 -3.61 13.62 -19.10
C GLY A 17 -3.17 12.52 -20.08
N VAL A 18 -1.88 12.21 -20.08
CA VAL A 18 -1.29 11.21 -20.98
C VAL A 18 -1.59 9.80 -20.45
N ALA A 19 -1.94 8.90 -21.35
CA ALA A 19 -2.20 7.50 -21.00
C ALA A 19 -1.00 6.83 -20.30
N SER A 20 -1.31 5.83 -19.49
CA SER A 20 -0.32 5.02 -18.77
C SER A 20 0.76 4.47 -19.72
N LYS A 21 2.03 4.61 -19.35
CA LYS A 21 3.18 4.25 -20.20
C LYS A 21 3.23 2.75 -20.48
N TYR A 22 2.88 1.95 -19.51
CA TYR A 22 2.78 0.50 -19.57
C TYR A 22 1.82 0.01 -18.49
N PHE A 23 1.39 -1.25 -18.59
CA PHE A 23 0.38 -1.84 -17.69
C PHE A 23 0.75 -1.66 -16.21
N GLY A 24 -0.09 -0.95 -15.46
CA GLY A 24 0.10 -0.71 -14.03
C GLY A 24 1.29 0.18 -13.68
N SER A 25 1.72 1.06 -14.58
CA SER A 25 2.94 1.86 -14.42
C SER A 25 2.93 2.77 -13.19
N GLU A 26 1.76 3.24 -12.78
CA GLU A 26 1.60 4.06 -11.58
C GLU A 26 1.23 3.23 -10.36
N THR A 27 0.36 2.24 -10.52
CA THR A 27 -0.06 1.33 -9.45
C THR A 27 1.11 0.53 -8.89
N PHE A 28 1.97 0.02 -9.75
CA PHE A 28 3.12 -0.82 -9.39
C PHE A 28 4.46 -0.10 -9.51
N VAL A 29 4.46 1.23 -9.42
CA VAL A 29 5.68 2.05 -9.59
C VAL A 29 6.83 1.63 -8.67
N ALA A 30 6.53 1.26 -7.42
CA ALA A 30 7.54 0.81 -6.47
C ALA A 30 8.17 -0.54 -6.89
N LEU A 31 7.34 -1.47 -7.40
CA LEU A 31 7.79 -2.76 -7.91
C LEU A 31 8.68 -2.58 -9.14
N TYR A 32 8.20 -1.83 -10.13
CA TYR A 32 8.95 -1.55 -11.36
C TYR A 32 10.26 -0.82 -11.08
N SER A 33 10.24 0.18 -10.20
CA SER A 33 11.45 0.93 -9.83
C SER A 33 12.46 0.08 -9.05
N SER A 34 11.99 -0.83 -8.19
CA SER A 34 12.85 -1.77 -7.47
C SER A 34 13.48 -2.77 -8.44
N PHE A 35 12.67 -3.34 -9.33
CA PHE A 35 13.15 -4.27 -10.35
C PHE A 35 14.12 -3.60 -11.31
N GLY A 36 13.77 -2.42 -11.82
CA GLY A 36 14.60 -1.64 -12.74
C GLY A 36 15.96 -1.31 -12.15
N ARG A 37 16.02 -0.92 -10.86
CA ARG A 37 17.29 -0.63 -10.18
C ARG A 37 18.15 -1.87 -9.97
N ASN A 38 17.54 -2.98 -9.58
CA ASN A 38 18.29 -4.22 -9.27
C ASN A 38 18.78 -4.95 -10.51
N PHE A 39 18.09 -4.83 -11.63
CA PHE A 39 18.40 -5.52 -12.87
C PHE A 39 18.90 -4.60 -13.99
N GLY A 40 19.12 -3.31 -13.71
CA GLY A 40 19.67 -2.35 -14.68
C GLY A 40 18.69 -1.86 -15.75
N PHE A 41 17.38 -2.13 -15.60
CA PHE A 41 16.34 -1.66 -16.53
C PHE A 41 15.93 -0.21 -16.21
N THR A 42 16.75 0.74 -16.59
CA THR A 42 16.54 2.18 -16.30
C THR A 42 15.20 2.71 -16.80
N ASN A 43 14.67 2.15 -17.88
CA ASN A 43 13.38 2.54 -18.46
C ASN A 43 12.18 2.25 -17.54
N LEU A 44 12.33 1.34 -16.57
CA LEU A 44 11.31 1.00 -15.58
C LEU A 44 11.39 1.89 -14.33
N VAL A 45 12.46 2.64 -14.17
CA VAL A 45 12.64 3.52 -13.02
C VAL A 45 11.84 4.81 -13.26
N SER A 46 10.77 4.98 -12.49
CA SER A 46 9.98 6.21 -12.49
C SER A 46 10.34 7.07 -11.27
N SER A 47 10.32 8.38 -11.44
CA SER A 47 10.48 9.33 -10.33
C SER A 47 9.32 9.25 -9.32
N GLY A 48 8.21 8.64 -9.70
CA GLY A 48 6.99 8.60 -8.88
C GLY A 48 6.34 9.97 -8.67
N ASN A 49 6.84 10.99 -9.36
CA ASN A 49 6.28 12.34 -9.25
C ASN A 49 5.05 12.44 -10.17
N HIS A 50 3.92 12.80 -9.57
CA HIS A 50 2.70 13.13 -10.29
C HIS A 50 2.70 14.58 -10.71
N GLU A 51 1.87 14.90 -11.69
CA GLU A 51 1.69 16.27 -12.16
C GLU A 51 1.16 17.19 -11.06
N PHE A 52 1.67 18.41 -11.02
CA PHE A 52 1.11 19.47 -10.18
C PHE A 52 -0.11 20.06 -10.89
N ARG A 53 -1.18 20.26 -10.13
CA ARG A 53 -2.38 20.93 -10.62
C ARG A 53 -2.79 22.09 -9.73
N SER A 54 -3.41 23.10 -10.33
CA SER A 54 -3.98 24.24 -9.65
C SER A 54 -5.48 24.38 -10.00
N TRP A 55 -6.21 25.06 -9.15
CA TRP A 55 -7.60 25.43 -9.36
C TRP A 55 -7.74 26.94 -9.16
N GLY A 56 -7.87 27.69 -10.27
CA GLY A 56 -7.78 29.14 -10.25
C GLY A 56 -6.41 29.59 -9.73
N SER A 57 -6.41 30.39 -8.68
CA SER A 57 -5.19 30.86 -8.00
C SER A 57 -4.69 29.92 -6.89
N ILE A 58 -5.38 28.81 -6.63
CA ILE A 58 -5.04 27.87 -5.56
C ILE A 58 -4.19 26.75 -6.14
N ASP A 59 -2.99 26.58 -5.61
CA ASP A 59 -2.14 25.44 -5.92
C ASP A 59 -2.60 24.22 -5.11
N LEU A 60 -3.12 23.20 -5.80
CA LEU A 60 -3.59 21.95 -5.20
C LEU A 60 -2.44 20.95 -4.95
N GLY A 61 -1.30 21.17 -5.59
CA GLY A 61 -0.15 20.29 -5.49
C GLY A 61 -0.25 19.03 -6.35
N ASN A 62 0.38 17.94 -5.90
CA ASN A 62 0.48 16.68 -6.63
C ASN A 62 0.14 15.44 -5.77
N VAL A 63 -0.54 15.64 -4.64
CA VAL A 63 -0.89 14.55 -3.70
C VAL A 63 -2.25 13.99 -4.07
N TYR A 64 -2.25 12.92 -4.83
CA TYR A 64 -3.47 12.25 -5.30
C TYR A 64 -3.88 11.09 -4.40
N THR A 65 -5.16 10.73 -4.47
CA THR A 65 -5.68 9.48 -3.87
C THR A 65 -5.12 8.26 -4.59
N VAL A 66 -5.14 7.09 -3.93
CA VAL A 66 -4.79 5.82 -4.58
C VAL A 66 -5.74 5.49 -5.74
N PHE A 67 -6.99 5.93 -5.67
CA PHE A 67 -7.99 5.72 -6.72
C PHE A 67 -7.57 6.34 -8.06
N ARG A 68 -6.84 7.47 -8.03
CA ARG A 68 -6.29 8.08 -9.25
C ARG A 68 -5.30 7.13 -9.93
N LEU A 69 -4.42 6.44 -9.18
CA LEU A 69 -3.45 5.51 -9.73
C LEU A 69 -4.15 4.32 -10.39
N TRP A 70 -5.13 3.73 -9.71
CA TRP A 70 -5.89 2.61 -10.24
C TRP A 70 -6.75 2.99 -11.45
N TYR A 71 -7.37 4.17 -11.40
CA TYR A 71 -8.17 4.66 -12.51
C TYR A 71 -7.31 4.96 -13.75
N HIS A 72 -6.14 5.56 -13.56
CA HIS A 72 -5.24 5.88 -14.65
C HIS A 72 -4.71 4.63 -15.36
N ASP A 73 -4.34 3.61 -14.60
CA ASP A 73 -3.78 2.37 -15.14
C ASP A 73 -4.84 1.40 -15.69
N PHE A 74 -6.02 1.34 -15.07
CA PHE A 74 -7.01 0.28 -15.32
C PHE A 74 -8.44 0.77 -15.53
N GLY A 75 -8.67 2.08 -15.50
CA GLY A 75 -9.98 2.68 -15.62
C GLY A 75 -10.92 2.39 -14.45
N PHE A 76 -12.22 2.63 -14.65
CA PHE A 76 -13.24 2.46 -13.62
C PHE A 76 -13.34 1.01 -13.13
N GLY A 77 -13.35 0.05 -14.05
CA GLY A 77 -13.43 -1.38 -13.71
C GLY A 77 -12.26 -1.85 -12.86
N GLY A 78 -11.04 -1.42 -13.21
CA GLY A 78 -9.85 -1.70 -12.42
C GLY A 78 -9.90 -1.06 -11.04
N THR A 79 -10.35 0.18 -10.94
CA THR A 79 -10.52 0.86 -9.64
C THR A 79 -11.48 0.09 -8.73
N ALA A 80 -12.63 -0.34 -9.25
CA ALA A 80 -13.60 -1.13 -8.52
C ALA A 80 -13.01 -2.47 -8.07
N LEU A 81 -12.31 -3.18 -8.97
CA LEU A 81 -11.67 -4.45 -8.67
C LEU A 81 -10.59 -4.30 -7.57
N PHE A 82 -9.68 -3.34 -7.70
CA PHE A 82 -8.63 -3.12 -6.69
C PHE A 82 -9.20 -2.67 -5.35
N SER A 83 -10.28 -1.88 -5.33
CA SER A 83 -10.99 -1.52 -4.10
C SER A 83 -11.58 -2.75 -3.42
N LEU A 84 -12.23 -3.64 -4.18
CA LEU A 84 -12.78 -4.90 -3.68
C LEU A 84 -11.68 -5.80 -3.12
N LEU A 85 -10.61 -6.04 -3.88
CA LEU A 85 -9.49 -6.88 -3.46
C LEU A 85 -8.82 -6.33 -2.20
N THR A 86 -8.65 -5.02 -2.11
CA THR A 86 -8.12 -4.35 -0.91
C THR A 86 -9.04 -4.57 0.28
N GLY A 87 -10.36 -4.37 0.11
CA GLY A 87 -11.34 -4.61 1.17
C GLY A 87 -11.33 -6.06 1.67
N LEU A 88 -11.31 -7.04 0.76
CA LEU A 88 -11.23 -8.46 1.09
C LEU A 88 -9.91 -8.82 1.82
N PHE A 89 -8.80 -8.29 1.34
CA PHE A 89 -7.50 -8.51 1.97
C PHE A 89 -7.48 -8.01 3.42
N TYR A 90 -7.94 -6.77 3.66
CA TYR A 90 -7.95 -6.21 5.00
C TYR A 90 -9.00 -6.84 5.92
N SER A 91 -10.16 -7.23 5.38
CA SER A 91 -11.17 -7.99 6.13
C SER A 91 -10.60 -9.32 6.62
N ASN A 92 -9.95 -10.05 5.74
CA ASN A 92 -9.31 -11.33 6.08
C ASN A 92 -8.18 -11.13 7.13
N LEU A 93 -7.35 -10.12 6.93
CA LEU A 93 -6.27 -9.79 7.86
C LEU A 93 -6.81 -9.40 9.26
N TYR A 94 -7.90 -8.65 9.30
CA TYR A 94 -8.58 -8.27 10.53
C TYR A 94 -9.16 -9.49 11.26
N GLU A 95 -9.86 -10.39 10.53
CA GLU A 95 -10.41 -11.62 11.12
C GLU A 95 -9.30 -12.50 11.72
N HIS A 96 -8.18 -12.67 11.03
CA HIS A 96 -7.03 -13.40 11.56
C HIS A 96 -6.43 -12.73 12.79
N ALA A 97 -6.31 -11.40 12.79
CA ALA A 97 -5.81 -10.66 13.95
C ALA A 97 -6.74 -10.78 15.16
N ARG A 98 -8.07 -10.79 14.93
CA ARG A 98 -9.10 -10.91 15.96
C ARG A 98 -9.15 -12.32 16.58
N MET A 99 -9.08 -13.36 15.74
CA MET A 99 -9.18 -14.75 16.23
C MET A 99 -8.01 -15.16 17.13
N LEU A 100 -6.84 -14.55 16.94
CA LEU A 100 -5.63 -14.87 17.72
C LEU A 100 -5.55 -14.17 19.08
N HIS A 101 -6.61 -13.49 19.52
CA HIS A 101 -6.67 -12.78 20.81
C HIS A 101 -6.64 -13.70 22.06
N GLY A 102 -6.62 -15.02 21.88
CA GLY A 102 -6.72 -16.00 22.96
C GLY A 102 -5.43 -16.33 23.73
N GLY A 103 -4.32 -15.56 23.60
CA GLY A 103 -3.19 -15.92 24.44
C GLY A 103 -1.81 -15.35 24.15
N SER A 104 -1.59 -14.67 23.03
CA SER A 104 -0.30 -14.04 22.77
C SER A 104 -0.49 -12.60 22.25
N PRO A 105 -0.01 -11.58 23.00
CA PRO A 105 -0.15 -10.18 22.60
C PRO A 105 0.65 -9.80 21.34
N LEU A 106 1.51 -10.69 20.86
CA LEU A 106 2.40 -10.49 19.71
C LEU A 106 2.13 -11.54 18.61
N SER A 107 0.87 -11.64 18.14
CA SER A 107 0.64 -12.44 16.94
C SER A 107 1.12 -11.67 15.70
N ILE A 108 1.72 -12.39 14.74
CA ILE A 108 2.17 -11.81 13.47
C ILE A 108 1.01 -11.11 12.76
N SER A 109 -0.17 -11.70 12.79
CA SER A 109 -1.37 -11.14 12.18
C SER A 109 -1.74 -9.78 12.77
N MET A 110 -1.58 -9.61 14.08
CA MET A 110 -1.84 -8.34 14.75
C MET A 110 -0.81 -7.28 14.38
N ILE A 111 0.48 -7.63 14.37
CA ILE A 111 1.56 -6.72 13.95
C ILE A 111 1.38 -6.34 12.48
N SER A 112 1.11 -7.31 11.62
CA SER A 112 0.88 -7.08 10.20
C SER A 112 -0.36 -6.21 9.96
N TYR A 113 -1.45 -6.48 10.68
CA TYR A 113 -2.66 -5.66 10.61
C TYR A 113 -2.39 -4.22 11.06
N THR A 114 -1.73 -4.01 12.19
CA THR A 114 -1.41 -2.68 12.70
C THR A 114 -0.52 -1.89 11.74
N TYR A 115 0.50 -2.53 11.19
CA TYR A 115 1.39 -1.90 10.22
C TYR A 115 0.67 -1.55 8.91
N LEU A 116 -0.08 -2.50 8.35
CA LEU A 116 -0.76 -2.32 7.07
C LEU A 116 -2.00 -1.42 7.19
N SER A 117 -2.65 -1.36 8.37
CA SER A 117 -3.82 -0.48 8.58
C SER A 117 -3.48 1.00 8.38
N SER A 118 -2.25 1.40 8.66
CA SER A 118 -1.77 2.76 8.34
C SER A 118 -1.89 3.08 6.84
N GLY A 119 -1.77 2.06 5.98
CA GLY A 119 -1.97 2.17 4.54
C GLY A 119 -3.40 2.54 4.17
N ILE A 120 -4.42 1.96 4.84
CA ILE A 120 -5.83 2.31 4.59
C ILE A 120 -6.09 3.79 4.93
N PHE A 121 -5.63 4.25 6.08
CA PHE A 121 -5.81 5.65 6.47
C PHE A 121 -5.11 6.63 5.53
N SER A 122 -4.02 6.22 4.90
CA SER A 122 -3.29 7.05 3.93
C SER A 122 -3.83 6.93 2.49
N MET A 123 -4.70 5.96 2.18
CA MET A 123 -5.25 5.77 0.83
C MET A 123 -5.92 7.02 0.23
N PRO A 124 -6.75 7.76 0.98
CA PRO A 124 -7.38 8.97 0.47
C PRO A 124 -6.39 10.13 0.29
N LEU A 125 -5.26 10.10 0.97
CA LEU A 125 -4.33 11.23 1.09
C LEU A 125 -3.11 11.09 0.18
N VAL A 126 -2.64 9.87 0.03
CA VAL A 126 -1.42 9.59 -0.74
C VAL A 126 -1.56 8.20 -1.32
N GLY A 127 -1.19 8.01 -2.58
CA GLY A 127 -1.13 6.68 -3.21
C GLY A 127 -0.09 5.74 -2.58
N LYS A 128 0.14 5.84 -1.26
CA LYS A 128 1.16 5.08 -0.53
C LYS A 128 0.84 3.62 -0.34
N LEU A 129 -0.43 3.21 -0.41
CA LEU A 129 -0.79 1.82 -0.16
C LEU A 129 -0.03 0.86 -1.08
N THR A 130 -0.11 1.10 -2.38
CA THR A 130 0.56 0.26 -3.38
C THR A 130 2.07 0.38 -3.31
N SER A 131 2.59 1.59 -3.07
CA SER A 131 4.03 1.77 -2.88
C SER A 131 4.54 1.07 -1.62
N SER A 132 3.78 1.11 -0.52
CA SER A 132 4.16 0.45 0.74
C SER A 132 4.12 -1.06 0.65
N LEU A 133 3.08 -1.64 0.00
CA LEU A 133 2.96 -3.09 -0.17
C LEU A 133 4.10 -3.70 -1.02
N PHE A 134 4.62 -2.94 -1.98
CA PHE A 134 5.65 -3.42 -2.91
C PHE A 134 7.07 -2.94 -2.60
N THR A 135 7.28 -2.30 -1.43
CA THR A 135 8.65 -1.93 -1.03
C THR A 135 9.40 -3.11 -0.40
N PRO A 136 10.70 -3.25 -0.65
CA PRO A 136 11.54 -4.25 0.01
C PRO A 136 11.46 -4.20 1.54
N THR A 137 11.28 -3.01 2.11
CA THR A 137 11.15 -2.80 3.56
C THR A 137 9.93 -3.53 4.13
N THR A 138 8.78 -3.50 3.44
CA THR A 138 7.57 -4.20 3.87
C THR A 138 7.79 -5.71 3.89
N TRP A 139 8.41 -6.26 2.86
CA TRP A 139 8.74 -7.69 2.80
C TRP A 139 9.76 -8.09 3.84
N PHE A 140 10.78 -7.25 4.08
CA PHE A 140 11.76 -7.48 5.14
C PHE A 140 11.08 -7.52 6.52
N LEU A 141 10.18 -6.57 6.81
CA LEU A 141 9.41 -6.56 8.06
C LEU A 141 8.50 -7.78 8.19
N ALA A 142 7.81 -8.17 7.11
CA ALA A 142 6.96 -9.37 7.10
C ALA A 142 7.79 -10.63 7.39
N ILE A 143 8.90 -10.82 6.70
CA ILE A 143 9.79 -11.97 6.89
C ILE A 143 10.40 -11.96 8.30
N SER A 144 10.90 -10.83 8.77
CA SER A 144 11.47 -10.70 10.11
C SER A 144 10.45 -11.01 11.21
N SER A 145 9.19 -10.58 11.02
CA SER A 145 8.12 -10.89 11.97
C SER A 145 7.78 -12.39 12.00
N LEU A 146 7.86 -13.09 10.87
CA LEU A 146 7.71 -14.55 10.80
C LEU A 146 8.81 -15.25 11.61
N PHE A 147 10.06 -14.88 11.40
CA PHE A 147 11.19 -15.44 12.13
C PHE A 147 11.07 -15.18 13.64
N LEU A 148 10.73 -13.95 14.03
CA LEU A 148 10.58 -13.57 15.43
C LEU A 148 9.48 -14.39 16.13
N SER A 149 8.34 -14.60 15.46
CA SER A 149 7.26 -15.39 16.05
C SER A 149 7.61 -16.86 16.22
N GLU A 150 8.29 -17.46 15.24
CA GLU A 150 8.75 -18.84 15.35
C GLU A 150 9.81 -18.97 16.47
N TRP A 151 10.67 -17.99 16.61
CA TRP A 151 11.65 -17.94 17.70
C TRP A 151 10.96 -17.83 19.06
N ILE A 152 9.97 -16.95 19.24
CA ILE A 152 9.19 -16.80 20.47
C ILE A 152 8.46 -18.09 20.82
N LYS A 153 7.78 -18.75 19.86
CA LYS A 153 7.10 -20.04 20.08
C LYS A 153 8.06 -21.13 20.57
N ARG A 154 9.27 -21.20 19.97
CA ARG A 154 10.30 -22.16 20.40
C ARG A 154 10.84 -21.84 21.79
N TYR A 155 10.98 -20.57 22.11
CA TYR A 155 11.42 -20.14 23.43
C TYR A 155 10.40 -20.49 24.50
N GLN A 156 9.11 -20.21 24.27
CA GLN A 156 8.02 -20.55 25.22
C GLN A 156 7.91 -22.06 25.47
N LYS A 157 8.10 -22.91 24.45
CA LYS A 157 8.11 -24.35 24.60
C LYS A 157 9.28 -24.89 25.48
N ARG A 158 10.34 -24.14 25.63
CA ARG A 158 11.52 -24.50 26.42
C ARG A 158 11.42 -24.07 27.89
N GLN A 159 10.46 -23.20 28.23
CA GLN A 159 10.24 -22.79 29.61
C GLN A 159 9.49 -23.91 30.35
N PRO A 160 9.99 -24.38 31.54
CA PRO A 160 9.24 -25.31 32.34
C PRO A 160 7.91 -24.67 32.79
N PRO A 161 6.84 -25.47 33.01
CA PRO A 161 5.59 -24.92 33.52
C PRO A 161 5.86 -24.21 34.85
N MET A 162 5.48 -22.97 34.94
CA MET A 162 5.50 -22.23 36.21
C MET A 162 4.39 -22.83 37.09
N ASN A 163 4.82 -23.54 38.13
CA ASN A 163 3.92 -24.07 39.17
C ASN A 163 3.37 -22.94 40.05
#